data_a37b51fb864854596ac0ab16814b2a39
#
_entry.id   a37b51fb864854596ac0ab16814b2a39
#
_cell.length_a   1.000
_cell.length_b   1.000
_cell.length_c   1.000
_cell.angle_alpha   90.00
_cell.angle_beta   90.00
_cell.angle_gamma   90.00
#
_symmetry.space_group_name_H-M   'P 1'
#
loop_
_entity.id
_entity.type
_entity.pdbx_description
1 polymer ?
#
loop_
_entity_poly.entity_id
_entity_poly.type
_entity_poly.pdbx_seq_one_letter_code
_entity_poly.pdbx_strand_id
1 'polypeptide(L)'
;MTPTPMATIICSAIVFMLLSMTMMAQADDSGGGKPKATDLMVRACKNASFNNPHVDPVTEEFCLTTLKSDNRSTKAMDLRELLLVADDILRGRVTATGSTVKKMLENTRKGTVPMRVLSLCEVDYDTVLSILKICDAMIRDYQGDEDKLQSSELVSCVDMAYDCINECGSELVDMPAVGALVNENNELASWLN
;
A
#
# COMPACT_ATOMS: atom_id res chain seq x y z
N MET A 1 0.40 -32.44 10.01
CA MET A 1 1.27 -31.44 9.40
C MET A 1 0.78 -30.10 9.95
N THR A 2 1.55 -29.50 10.83
CA THR A 2 1.23 -28.22 11.47
C THR A 2 1.68 -27.08 10.55
N PRO A 3 0.83 -26.11 10.25
CA PRO A 3 1.28 -24.94 9.49
C PRO A 3 2.24 -24.13 10.36
N THR A 4 3.38 -23.78 9.78
CA THR A 4 4.43 -22.94 10.41
C THR A 4 3.90 -21.51 10.57
N PRO A 5 4.09 -20.89 11.74
CA PRO A 5 3.65 -19.51 12.00
C PRO A 5 4.71 -18.52 11.48
N MET A 6 4.90 -18.39 10.18
CA MET A 6 5.84 -17.42 9.61
C MET A 6 5.21 -16.31 8.77
N ALA A 7 3.88 -16.31 8.62
CA ALA A 7 3.21 -15.34 7.74
C ALA A 7 2.73 -14.05 8.45
N THR A 8 2.87 -13.95 9.77
CA THR A 8 2.20 -12.89 10.55
C THR A 8 3.07 -11.67 10.89
N ILE A 9 4.30 -11.55 10.38
CA ILE A 9 5.22 -10.49 10.81
C ILE A 9 5.49 -9.42 9.72
N ILE A 10 4.90 -9.54 8.54
CA ILE A 10 5.42 -8.86 7.35
C ILE A 10 4.63 -7.61 6.94
N CYS A 11 3.49 -7.35 7.53
CA CYS A 11 2.50 -6.38 7.03
C CYS A 11 2.67 -4.91 7.48
N SER A 12 3.70 -4.59 8.25
CA SER A 12 3.78 -3.28 8.93
C SER A 12 4.70 -2.25 8.27
N ALA A 13 5.32 -2.56 7.15
CA ALA A 13 6.56 -1.89 6.79
C ALA A 13 6.44 -0.55 6.07
N ILE A 14 5.50 -0.31 5.14
CA ILE A 14 5.48 0.98 4.42
C ILE A 14 4.82 2.09 5.24
N VAL A 15 3.74 1.80 5.94
CA VAL A 15 3.17 2.78 6.87
C VAL A 15 4.08 2.97 8.06
N PHE A 16 4.69 1.90 8.58
CA PHE A 16 5.72 2.02 9.61
C PHE A 16 6.89 2.86 9.14
N MET A 17 7.19 2.86 7.88
CA MET A 17 8.36 3.50 7.32
C MET A 17 8.15 4.92 6.88
N LEU A 18 7.00 5.27 6.35
CA LEU A 18 6.60 6.66 6.23
C LEU A 18 6.49 7.29 7.63
N LEU A 19 6.18 6.49 8.64
CA LEU A 19 5.98 6.90 10.00
C LEU A 19 7.28 6.89 10.86
N SER A 20 8.31 6.11 10.53
CA SER A 20 9.59 6.08 11.27
C SER A 20 10.49 7.30 11.06
N MET A 21 10.04 8.30 10.30
CA MET A 21 10.82 9.50 10.01
C MET A 21 11.22 10.36 11.21
N THR A 22 10.65 10.12 12.38
CA THR A 22 10.82 11.02 13.52
C THR A 22 12.04 10.75 14.39
N MET A 23 12.76 9.66 14.17
CA MET A 23 13.89 9.30 15.06
C MET A 23 15.26 9.79 14.62
N MET A 24 15.40 10.45 13.46
CA MET A 24 16.69 11.02 13.05
C MET A 24 16.55 12.45 12.50
N ALA A 25 15.99 13.34 13.30
CA ALA A 25 16.29 14.77 13.16
C ALA A 25 17.71 15.00 13.68
N GLN A 26 18.73 14.56 12.96
CA GLN A 26 20.02 15.17 13.08
C GLN A 26 19.93 16.55 12.41
N ALA A 27 20.03 17.55 13.26
CA ALA A 27 20.17 18.93 12.91
C ALA A 27 21.33 19.09 11.90
N ASP A 28 20.99 19.36 10.66
CA ASP A 28 21.85 20.09 9.78
C ASP A 28 21.28 21.51 9.70
N ASP A 29 21.87 22.37 10.54
CA ASP A 29 21.58 23.77 10.66
C ASP A 29 22.10 24.50 9.41
N SER A 30 21.19 24.79 8.49
CA SER A 30 21.39 25.94 7.60
C SER A 30 20.10 26.31 6.87
N GLY A 31 19.46 27.37 7.32
CA GLY A 31 18.56 28.17 6.51
C GLY A 31 17.10 27.74 6.54
N GLY A 32 16.27 28.43 7.31
CA GLY A 32 14.84 28.20 7.51
C GLY A 32 13.97 28.27 6.25
N GLY A 33 14.15 27.35 5.33
CA GLY A 33 13.26 27.08 4.21
C GLY A 33 12.52 25.77 4.48
N LYS A 34 11.18 25.75 4.32
CA LYS A 34 10.42 24.50 4.31
C LYS A 34 11.08 23.54 3.31
N PRO A 35 11.25 22.24 3.66
CA PRO A 35 11.80 21.25 2.75
C PRO A 35 11.00 21.27 1.44
N LYS A 36 11.69 21.20 0.30
CA LYS A 36 11.02 21.12 -1.00
C LYS A 36 10.21 19.82 -1.02
N ALA A 37 9.02 19.83 -1.60
CA ALA A 37 8.15 18.65 -1.72
C ALA A 37 8.89 17.43 -2.32
N THR A 38 9.82 17.66 -3.24
CA THR A 38 10.70 16.62 -3.81
C THR A 38 11.60 15.99 -2.75
N ASP A 39 12.13 16.78 -1.81
CA ASP A 39 13.01 16.27 -0.74
C ASP A 39 12.21 15.45 0.28
N LEU A 40 10.95 15.85 0.56
CA LEU A 40 10.04 15.09 1.39
C LEU A 40 9.76 13.70 0.79
N MET A 41 9.40 13.66 -0.49
CA MET A 41 9.12 12.42 -1.20
C MET A 41 10.34 11.49 -1.26
N VAL A 42 11.54 12.03 -1.55
CA VAL A 42 12.78 11.23 -1.55
C VAL A 42 13.08 10.66 -0.18
N ARG A 43 12.94 11.45 0.90
CA ARG A 43 13.14 10.96 2.27
C ARG A 43 12.12 9.88 2.62
N ALA A 44 10.83 10.08 2.26
CA ALA A 44 9.79 9.10 2.48
C ALA A 44 10.13 7.77 1.81
N CYS A 45 10.45 7.77 0.53
CA CYS A 45 10.77 6.56 -0.22
C CYS A 45 12.08 5.90 0.23
N LYS A 46 13.08 6.68 0.60
CA LYS A 46 14.34 6.15 1.13
C LYS A 46 14.11 5.41 2.46
N ASN A 47 13.31 5.97 3.35
CA ASN A 47 12.99 5.31 4.60
C ASN A 47 12.16 4.04 4.38
N ALA A 48 11.22 4.08 3.44
CA ALA A 48 10.44 2.91 3.04
C ALA A 48 11.34 1.75 2.59
N SER A 49 12.40 1.99 1.85
CA SER A 49 13.31 0.94 1.35
C SER A 49 14.27 0.38 2.41
N PHE A 50 14.56 1.13 3.48
CA PHE A 50 15.61 0.77 4.45
C PHE A 50 15.19 -0.24 5.52
N ASN A 51 13.90 -0.32 5.83
CA ASN A 51 13.43 -1.00 7.03
C ASN A 51 12.90 -2.42 6.80
N ASN A 52 12.95 -2.96 5.59
CA ASN A 52 12.46 -4.32 5.32
C ASN A 52 13.51 -5.23 4.64
N PRO A 53 14.47 -5.82 5.41
CA PRO A 53 15.51 -6.68 4.85
C PRO A 53 15.03 -8.09 4.48
N HIS A 54 13.78 -8.47 4.74
CA HIS A 54 13.32 -9.86 4.70
C HIS A 54 12.17 -10.15 3.72
N VAL A 55 11.66 -9.14 3.04
CA VAL A 55 10.64 -9.29 1.98
C VAL A 55 11.13 -8.53 0.77
N ASP A 56 10.68 -8.89 -0.42
CA ASP A 56 11.04 -8.17 -1.66
C ASP A 56 10.96 -6.67 -1.41
N PRO A 57 12.10 -5.98 -1.26
CA PRO A 57 12.08 -4.63 -0.74
C PRO A 57 11.37 -3.74 -1.74
N VAL A 58 10.40 -2.97 -1.27
CA VAL A 58 9.94 -1.81 -2.03
C VAL A 58 11.17 -0.98 -2.33
N THR A 59 11.60 -0.98 -3.57
CA THR A 59 12.77 -0.21 -3.94
C THR A 59 12.45 1.27 -3.86
N GLU A 60 13.42 2.08 -3.43
CA GLU A 60 13.29 3.54 -3.46
C GLU A 60 12.81 4.02 -4.85
N GLU A 61 13.30 3.39 -5.92
CA GLU A 61 12.93 3.69 -7.30
C GLU A 61 11.44 3.41 -7.59
N PHE A 62 10.91 2.27 -7.13
CA PHE A 62 9.50 1.93 -7.29
C PHE A 62 8.60 2.93 -6.56
N CYS A 63 8.91 3.23 -5.29
CA CYS A 63 8.20 4.22 -4.50
C CYS A 63 8.20 5.60 -5.18
N LEU A 64 9.38 6.08 -5.59
CA LEU A 64 9.53 7.38 -6.26
C LEU A 64 8.79 7.43 -7.59
N THR A 65 8.87 6.37 -8.40
CA THR A 65 8.20 6.31 -9.70
C THR A 65 6.70 6.37 -9.53
N THR A 66 6.19 5.69 -8.53
CA THR A 66 4.76 5.65 -8.28
C THR A 66 4.23 6.95 -7.71
N LEU A 67 4.88 7.54 -6.70
CA LEU A 67 4.47 8.85 -6.19
C LEU A 67 4.55 9.92 -7.27
N LYS A 68 5.58 9.89 -8.14
CA LYS A 68 5.72 10.82 -9.28
C LYS A 68 4.65 10.65 -10.34
N SER A 69 3.91 9.54 -10.36
CA SER A 69 2.80 9.36 -11.30
C SER A 69 1.64 10.34 -11.05
N ASP A 70 1.57 10.91 -9.84
CA ASP A 70 0.61 11.96 -9.49
C ASP A 70 1.32 13.29 -9.18
N ASN A 71 0.96 14.33 -9.93
CA ASN A 71 1.56 15.66 -9.77
C ASN A 71 1.32 16.30 -8.39
N ARG A 72 0.35 15.82 -7.62
CA ARG A 72 0.09 16.27 -6.25
C ARG A 72 1.23 15.89 -5.31
N SER A 73 1.88 14.76 -5.52
CA SER A 73 3.03 14.32 -4.72
C SER A 73 4.17 15.33 -4.73
N THR A 74 4.43 15.96 -5.90
CA THR A 74 5.48 16.96 -6.05
C THR A 74 5.11 18.32 -5.44
N LYS A 75 3.88 18.49 -4.97
CA LYS A 75 3.36 19.70 -4.34
C LYS A 75 3.04 19.51 -2.87
N ALA A 76 3.11 18.27 -2.37
CA ALA A 76 2.85 17.96 -0.98
C ALA A 76 3.80 18.74 -0.07
N MET A 77 3.25 19.48 0.89
CA MET A 77 4.02 20.35 1.78
C MET A 77 4.39 19.66 3.10
N ASP A 78 3.74 18.54 3.39
CA ASP A 78 3.94 17.73 4.59
C ASP A 78 3.68 16.25 4.31
N LEU A 79 4.00 15.40 5.29
CA LEU A 79 3.84 13.95 5.18
C LEU A 79 2.37 13.54 5.05
N ARG A 80 1.46 14.26 5.71
CA ARG A 80 0.02 13.99 5.65
C ARG A 80 -0.51 14.16 4.23
N GLU A 81 -0.18 15.26 3.56
CA GLU A 81 -0.56 15.48 2.17
C GLU A 81 0.02 14.40 1.25
N LEU A 82 1.28 13.98 1.48
CA LEU A 82 1.91 12.92 0.71
C LEU A 82 1.22 11.57 0.91
N LEU A 83 0.83 11.24 2.14
CA LEU A 83 0.09 10.02 2.46
C LEU A 83 -1.31 10.00 1.81
N LEU A 84 -2.01 11.13 1.80
CA LEU A 84 -3.31 11.23 1.11
C LEU A 84 -3.17 11.01 -0.39
N VAL A 85 -2.09 11.50 -1.01
CA VAL A 85 -1.82 11.24 -2.43
C VAL A 85 -1.49 9.76 -2.66
N ALA A 86 -0.68 9.15 -1.78
CA ALA A 86 -0.34 7.72 -1.85
C ALA A 86 -1.61 6.85 -1.73
N ASP A 87 -2.51 7.16 -0.79
CA ASP A 87 -3.79 6.47 -0.63
C ASP A 87 -4.67 6.59 -1.89
N ASP A 88 -4.79 7.78 -2.46
CA ASP A 88 -5.55 7.99 -3.69
C ASP A 88 -4.99 7.18 -4.87
N ILE A 89 -3.66 7.11 -5.03
CA ILE A 89 -3.00 6.29 -6.06
C ILE A 89 -3.33 4.82 -5.84
N LEU A 90 -3.20 4.33 -4.61
CA LEU A 90 -3.50 2.94 -4.24
C LEU A 90 -4.97 2.60 -4.52
N ARG A 91 -5.90 3.44 -4.09
CA ARG A 91 -7.34 3.26 -4.35
C ARG A 91 -7.67 3.23 -5.83
N GLY A 92 -7.01 4.08 -6.63
CA GLY A 92 -7.15 4.06 -8.08
C GLY A 92 -6.72 2.73 -8.69
N ARG A 93 -5.58 2.19 -8.25
CA ARG A 93 -5.08 0.88 -8.72
C ARG A 93 -5.98 -0.27 -8.26
N VAL A 94 -6.37 -0.32 -7.00
CA VAL A 94 -7.30 -1.33 -6.48
C VAL A 94 -8.62 -1.33 -7.25
N THR A 95 -9.15 -0.14 -7.56
CA THR A 95 -10.36 0.00 -8.38
C THR A 95 -10.18 -0.56 -9.80
N ALA A 96 -9.04 -0.30 -10.43
CA ALA A 96 -8.73 -0.79 -11.76
C ALA A 96 -8.61 -2.33 -11.77
N THR A 97 -7.88 -2.89 -10.79
CA THR A 97 -7.71 -4.33 -10.64
C THR A 97 -9.03 -5.04 -10.34
N GLY A 98 -9.84 -4.51 -9.42
CA GLY A 98 -11.18 -5.02 -9.14
C GLY A 98 -12.11 -4.99 -10.38
N SER A 99 -11.98 -3.94 -11.21
CA SER A 99 -12.72 -3.88 -12.50
C SER A 99 -12.25 -4.96 -13.49
N THR A 100 -10.95 -5.29 -13.47
CA THR A 100 -10.38 -6.39 -14.27
C THR A 100 -10.96 -7.73 -13.81
N VAL A 101 -10.99 -7.98 -12.49
CA VAL A 101 -11.60 -9.18 -11.91
C VAL A 101 -13.06 -9.33 -12.32
N LYS A 102 -13.86 -8.26 -12.22
CA LYS A 102 -15.27 -8.26 -12.62
C LYS A 102 -15.45 -8.65 -14.09
N LYS A 103 -14.64 -8.10 -15.00
CA LYS A 103 -14.66 -8.48 -16.43
C LYS A 103 -14.26 -9.93 -16.65
N MET A 104 -13.29 -10.45 -15.88
CA MET A 104 -12.90 -11.87 -15.96
C MET A 104 -14.03 -12.78 -15.47
N LEU A 105 -14.73 -12.41 -14.40
CA LEU A 105 -15.89 -13.14 -13.87
C LEU A 105 -17.03 -13.26 -14.91
N GLU A 106 -17.34 -12.17 -15.62
CA GLU A 106 -18.37 -12.16 -16.66
C GLU A 106 -18.08 -13.18 -17.77
N ASN A 107 -16.79 -13.44 -18.06
CA ASN A 107 -16.34 -14.35 -19.09
C ASN A 107 -16.04 -15.77 -18.59
N THR A 108 -16.16 -16.00 -17.26
CA THR A 108 -15.81 -17.28 -16.65
C THR A 108 -17.04 -18.19 -16.53
N ARG A 109 -16.85 -19.48 -16.86
CA ARG A 109 -17.93 -20.48 -16.80
C ARG A 109 -18.42 -20.70 -15.37
N LYS A 110 -19.74 -20.62 -15.19
CA LYS A 110 -20.37 -20.83 -13.88
C LYS A 110 -20.05 -22.21 -13.28
N GLY A 111 -19.84 -22.23 -11.97
CA GLY A 111 -19.60 -23.46 -11.19
C GLY A 111 -18.17 -24.01 -11.31
N THR A 112 -17.23 -23.27 -11.93
CA THR A 112 -15.83 -23.66 -12.04
C THR A 112 -15.00 -23.13 -10.87
N VAL A 113 -13.83 -23.75 -10.61
CA VAL A 113 -12.85 -23.27 -9.61
C VAL A 113 -12.42 -21.83 -9.92
N PRO A 114 -12.04 -21.47 -11.17
CA PRO A 114 -11.69 -20.09 -11.49
C PRO A 114 -12.79 -19.08 -11.12
N MET A 115 -14.06 -19.41 -11.35
CA MET A 115 -15.14 -18.51 -10.98
C MET A 115 -15.19 -18.26 -9.46
N ARG A 116 -14.98 -19.30 -8.64
CA ARG A 116 -14.98 -19.13 -7.18
C ARG A 116 -13.82 -18.25 -6.72
N VAL A 117 -12.63 -18.52 -7.21
CA VAL A 117 -11.43 -17.75 -6.87
C VAL A 117 -11.60 -16.27 -7.26
N LEU A 118 -12.02 -15.99 -8.50
CA LEU A 118 -12.27 -14.62 -8.94
C LEU A 118 -13.38 -13.92 -8.13
N SER A 119 -14.40 -14.68 -7.68
CA SER A 119 -15.45 -14.10 -6.82
C SER A 119 -14.94 -13.76 -5.42
N LEU A 120 -14.00 -14.53 -4.86
CA LEU A 120 -13.32 -14.18 -3.62
C LEU A 120 -12.48 -12.93 -3.81
N CYS A 121 -11.64 -12.88 -4.83
CA CYS A 121 -10.85 -11.69 -5.15
C CYS A 121 -11.71 -10.43 -5.37
N GLU A 122 -12.90 -10.56 -5.97
CA GLU A 122 -13.84 -9.42 -6.10
C GLU A 122 -14.24 -8.88 -4.73
N VAL A 123 -14.58 -9.77 -3.79
CA VAL A 123 -14.94 -9.40 -2.41
C VAL A 123 -13.74 -8.76 -1.70
N ASP A 124 -12.54 -9.33 -1.86
CA ASP A 124 -11.33 -8.81 -1.24
C ASP A 124 -11.01 -7.40 -1.73
N TYR A 125 -11.04 -7.13 -3.04
CA TYR A 125 -10.81 -5.78 -3.58
C TYR A 125 -11.88 -4.77 -3.14
N ASP A 126 -13.16 -5.16 -3.09
CA ASP A 126 -14.22 -4.28 -2.57
C ASP A 126 -14.03 -4.00 -1.06
N THR A 127 -13.49 -4.98 -0.31
CA THR A 127 -13.13 -4.83 1.11
C THR A 127 -11.95 -3.89 1.27
N VAL A 128 -10.88 -4.06 0.49
CA VAL A 128 -9.72 -3.14 0.49
C VAL A 128 -10.16 -1.70 0.24
N LEU A 129 -11.01 -1.45 -0.76
CA LEU A 129 -11.53 -0.11 -1.02
C LEU A 129 -12.30 0.49 0.15
N SER A 130 -12.98 -0.34 0.92
CA SER A 130 -13.71 0.07 2.12
C SER A 130 -12.75 0.40 3.27
N ILE A 131 -11.71 -0.41 3.47
CA ILE A 131 -10.66 -0.19 4.46
C ILE A 131 -9.89 1.11 4.13
N LEU A 132 -9.45 1.29 2.89
CA LEU A 132 -8.71 2.48 2.47
C LEU A 132 -9.51 3.79 2.67
N LYS A 133 -10.85 3.76 2.57
CA LYS A 133 -11.68 4.91 2.95
C LYS A 133 -11.58 5.24 4.43
N ILE A 134 -11.44 4.21 5.28
CA ILE A 134 -11.26 4.41 6.73
C ILE A 134 -9.86 4.97 7.00
N CYS A 135 -8.82 4.43 6.34
CA CYS A 135 -7.46 4.94 6.45
C CYS A 135 -7.37 6.41 6.00
N ASP A 136 -8.01 6.77 4.86
CA ASP A 136 -8.10 8.16 4.37
C ASP A 136 -8.74 9.08 5.41
N ALA A 137 -9.85 8.66 6.02
CA ALA A 137 -10.51 9.44 7.08
C ALA A 137 -9.60 9.63 8.30
N MET A 138 -8.89 8.57 8.73
CA MET A 138 -7.91 8.66 9.82
C MET A 138 -6.80 9.67 9.52
N ILE A 139 -6.26 9.66 8.29
CA ILE A 139 -5.23 10.62 7.87
C ILE A 139 -5.79 12.03 7.84
N ARG A 140 -7.02 12.24 7.34
CA ARG A 140 -7.67 13.57 7.26
C ARG A 140 -8.01 14.16 8.62
N ASP A 141 -8.53 13.33 9.51
CA ASP A 141 -9.00 13.77 10.83
C ASP A 141 -7.84 13.95 11.83
N TYR A 142 -6.64 13.55 11.43
CA TYR A 142 -5.48 13.67 12.29
C TYR A 142 -5.11 15.13 12.57
N GLN A 143 -5.18 15.52 13.85
CA GLN A 143 -4.93 16.89 14.35
C GLN A 143 -3.61 16.99 15.14
N GLY A 144 -2.81 15.92 15.19
CA GLY A 144 -1.59 15.86 16.00
C GLY A 144 -0.33 16.32 15.24
N ASP A 145 0.81 16.27 15.96
CA ASP A 145 2.12 16.45 15.37
C ASP A 145 2.39 15.31 14.35
N GLU A 146 3.07 15.60 13.25
CA GLU A 146 3.40 14.61 12.20
C GLU A 146 4.04 13.36 12.78
N ASP A 147 4.80 13.49 13.88
CA ASP A 147 5.43 12.42 14.63
C ASP A 147 4.44 11.39 15.23
N LYS A 148 3.17 11.75 15.35
CA LYS A 148 2.10 10.91 15.91
C LYS A 148 1.12 10.38 14.87
N LEU A 149 1.32 10.66 13.60
CA LEU A 149 0.63 9.97 12.50
C LEU A 149 0.88 8.44 12.52
N GLN A 150 1.85 8.01 13.32
CA GLN A 150 2.16 6.61 13.66
C GLN A 150 1.15 5.98 14.65
N SER A 151 -0.11 6.40 14.64
CA SER A 151 -1.06 5.70 15.49
C SER A 151 -1.07 4.22 15.09
N SER A 152 -1.03 3.34 16.09
CA SER A 152 -1.19 1.89 15.90
C SER A 152 -2.43 1.55 15.07
N GLU A 153 -3.40 2.45 15.05
CA GLU A 153 -4.65 2.35 14.32
C GLU A 153 -4.48 2.53 12.81
N LEU A 154 -3.67 3.51 12.35
CA LEU A 154 -3.40 3.67 10.92
C LEU A 154 -2.57 2.50 10.37
N VAL A 155 -1.58 2.04 11.13
CA VAL A 155 -0.81 0.84 10.79
C VAL A 155 -1.75 -0.36 10.64
N SER A 156 -2.59 -0.62 11.65
CA SER A 156 -3.57 -1.71 11.60
C SER A 156 -4.56 -1.58 10.43
N CYS A 157 -4.93 -0.34 10.05
CA CYS A 157 -5.79 -0.09 8.91
C CYS A 157 -5.14 -0.57 7.60
N VAL A 158 -3.86 -0.28 7.42
CA VAL A 158 -3.10 -0.69 6.22
C VAL A 158 -2.83 -2.19 6.22
N ASP A 159 -2.49 -2.77 7.38
CA ASP A 159 -2.30 -4.21 7.54
C ASP A 159 -3.56 -4.99 7.12
N MET A 160 -4.74 -4.53 7.51
CA MET A 160 -6.01 -5.16 7.08
C MET A 160 -6.19 -5.10 5.55
N ALA A 161 -5.82 -4.00 4.91
CA ALA A 161 -5.91 -3.89 3.45
C ALA A 161 -4.91 -4.84 2.76
N TYR A 162 -3.70 -4.95 3.31
CA TYR A 162 -2.68 -5.87 2.83
C TYR A 162 -3.12 -7.34 2.93
N ASP A 163 -3.70 -7.74 4.06
CA ASP A 163 -4.17 -9.10 4.29
C ASP A 163 -5.20 -9.52 3.23
N CYS A 164 -6.17 -8.65 2.91
CA CYS A 164 -7.15 -8.92 1.85
C CYS A 164 -6.50 -9.11 0.48
N ILE A 165 -5.49 -8.29 0.13
CA ILE A 165 -4.77 -8.43 -1.15
C ILE A 165 -3.99 -9.74 -1.19
N ASN A 166 -3.33 -10.12 -0.10
CA ASN A 166 -2.61 -11.38 0.02
C ASN A 166 -3.53 -12.60 -0.05
N GLU A 167 -4.73 -12.51 0.53
CA GLU A 167 -5.72 -13.59 0.46
C GLU A 167 -6.10 -13.87 -0.99
N CYS A 168 -6.49 -12.86 -1.76
CA CYS A 168 -6.70 -13.00 -3.20
C CYS A 168 -5.45 -13.53 -3.92
N GLY A 169 -4.26 -13.01 -3.61
CA GLY A 169 -3.00 -13.44 -4.22
C GLY A 169 -2.71 -14.93 -4.02
N SER A 170 -2.95 -15.43 -2.81
CA SER A 170 -2.73 -16.84 -2.47
C SER A 170 -3.65 -17.78 -3.25
N GLU A 171 -4.88 -17.39 -3.50
CA GLU A 171 -5.85 -18.14 -4.30
C GLU A 171 -5.53 -18.12 -5.80
N LEU A 172 -4.85 -17.07 -6.29
CA LEU A 172 -4.48 -16.92 -7.70
C LEU A 172 -3.25 -17.74 -8.10
N VAL A 173 -2.37 -18.15 -7.18
CA VAL A 173 -1.10 -18.83 -7.46
C VAL A 173 -1.28 -20.10 -8.30
N ASP A 174 -2.36 -20.85 -8.07
CA ASP A 174 -2.65 -22.09 -8.77
C ASP A 174 -3.43 -21.90 -10.08
N MET A 175 -3.60 -20.63 -10.54
CA MET A 175 -4.37 -20.29 -11.73
C MET A 175 -3.53 -19.69 -12.86
N PRO A 176 -2.85 -20.51 -13.68
CA PRO A 176 -1.95 -20.02 -14.74
C PRO A 176 -2.64 -19.12 -15.79
N ALA A 177 -3.96 -19.22 -15.92
CA ALA A 177 -4.73 -18.41 -16.88
C ALA A 177 -4.89 -16.93 -16.47
N VAL A 178 -4.47 -16.55 -15.26
CA VAL A 178 -4.65 -15.19 -14.69
C VAL A 178 -3.31 -14.50 -14.37
N GLY A 179 -2.23 -14.87 -15.06
CA GLY A 179 -0.88 -14.35 -14.77
C GLY A 179 -0.77 -12.83 -14.73
N ALA A 180 -1.55 -12.09 -15.56
CA ALA A 180 -1.59 -10.64 -15.49
C ALA A 180 -2.18 -10.13 -14.17
N LEU A 181 -3.25 -10.77 -13.67
CA LEU A 181 -3.88 -10.44 -12.39
C LEU A 181 -2.95 -10.74 -11.20
N VAL A 182 -2.18 -11.84 -11.28
CA VAL A 182 -1.16 -12.16 -10.27
C VAL A 182 -0.12 -11.04 -10.17
N ASN A 183 0.36 -10.53 -11.30
CA ASN A 183 1.33 -9.43 -11.32
C ASN A 183 0.74 -8.14 -10.74
N GLU A 184 -0.48 -7.76 -11.12
CA GLU A 184 -1.17 -6.59 -10.56
C GLU A 184 -1.38 -6.73 -9.04
N ASN A 185 -1.77 -7.93 -8.59
CA ASN A 185 -1.95 -8.20 -7.16
C ASN A 185 -0.63 -8.10 -6.39
N ASN A 186 0.46 -8.63 -6.92
CA ASN A 186 1.78 -8.52 -6.31
C ASN A 186 2.26 -7.07 -6.22
N GLU A 187 2.00 -6.25 -7.25
CA GLU A 187 2.28 -4.82 -7.20
C GLU A 187 1.47 -4.13 -6.10
N LEU A 188 0.18 -4.42 -5.97
CA LEU A 188 -0.66 -3.85 -4.91
C LEU A 188 -0.18 -4.26 -3.52
N ALA A 189 0.19 -5.54 -3.32
CA ALA A 189 0.77 -6.02 -2.08
C ALA A 189 2.08 -5.29 -1.74
N SER A 190 2.93 -5.05 -2.75
CA SER A 190 4.17 -4.28 -2.57
C SER A 190 3.93 -2.82 -2.15
N TRP A 191 2.76 -2.26 -2.47
CA TRP A 191 2.37 -0.90 -2.06
C TRP A 191 1.98 -0.79 -0.58
N LEU A 192 1.42 -1.84 -0.04
CA LEU A 192 0.95 -1.90 1.35
C LEU A 192 2.02 -2.45 2.30
N ASN A 193 3.09 -2.99 1.76
CA ASN A 193 4.20 -3.60 2.48
C ASN A 193 5.31 -2.58 2.79
#